data_995f217b070e8e3eb7b17d089e799194
#
_entry.id   995f217b070e8e3eb7b17d089e799194
#
_cell.length_a   1.000
_cell.length_b   1.000
_cell.length_c   1.000
_cell.angle_alpha   90.00
_cell.angle_beta   90.00
_cell.angle_gamma   90.00
#
_symmetry.space_group_name_H-M   'P 1'
#
loop_
_entity.id
_entity.type
_entity.pdbx_description
1 polymer ?
#
loop_
_entity_poly.entity_id
_entity_poly.type
_entity_poly.pdbx_seq_one_letter_code
_entity_poly.pdbx_strand_id
1 'polypeptide(L)'
;MNLGQLELDLGAQSNESNKYKKVSDLDMYQQVAKQTAIYPREQAIIYPTLGLTGEAGEVANKVKKIIRDDGNKINEGLVQEISAEIGDCLWYISVLADDIGCKLSDIANANLEKLANRKEKGTLHGSGAVSYTHLTLPTN
;
A
#
# COMPACT_ATOMS: atom_id res chain seq x y z
N MET A 1 4.93 -13.92 21.47
CA MET A 1 3.75 -13.04 21.54
C MET A 1 2.91 -13.26 20.29
N ASN A 2 1.66 -13.66 20.49
CA ASN A 2 0.77 -14.04 19.40
C ASN A 2 0.18 -12.75 18.78
N LEU A 3 0.49 -12.46 17.52
CA LEU A 3 0.02 -11.29 16.78
C LEU A 3 -1.49 -11.33 16.44
N GLY A 4 -2.24 -12.30 17.01
CA GLY A 4 -3.63 -12.56 16.69
C GLY A 4 -4.67 -11.84 17.56
N GLN A 5 -4.30 -10.93 18.45
CA GLN A 5 -5.22 -10.29 19.41
C GLN A 5 -5.06 -8.78 19.57
N LEU A 6 -4.48 -8.08 18.59
CA LEU A 6 -4.66 -6.63 18.50
C LEU A 6 -5.89 -6.36 17.62
N GLU A 7 -7.08 -6.66 18.11
CA GLU A 7 -8.27 -5.95 17.67
C GLU A 7 -8.11 -4.51 18.11
N LEU A 8 -7.63 -3.69 17.18
CA LEU A 8 -7.68 -2.24 17.35
C LEU A 8 -9.15 -1.85 17.45
N ASP A 9 -9.60 -1.62 18.69
CA ASP A 9 -10.85 -0.95 18.98
C ASP A 9 -10.74 0.51 18.49
N LEU A 10 -10.94 0.70 17.19
CA LEU A 10 -11.11 2.02 16.56
C LEU A 10 -12.55 2.52 16.79
N GLY A 11 -13.19 2.02 17.88
CA GLY A 11 -14.53 2.36 18.29
C GLY A 11 -14.59 3.63 19.11
N ALA A 12 -15.32 4.60 18.58
CA ALA A 12 -16.08 5.63 19.25
C ALA A 12 -15.30 6.79 19.91
N GLN A 13 -14.90 7.75 19.11
CA GLN A 13 -15.20 9.13 19.48
C GLN A 13 -16.01 9.78 18.35
N SER A 14 -17.25 10.06 18.72
CA SER A 14 -18.29 10.68 17.93
C SER A 14 -18.03 12.15 17.67
N ASN A 15 -18.52 12.61 16.49
CA ASN A 15 -18.81 13.99 16.15
C ASN A 15 -17.66 14.89 15.69
N GLU A 16 -17.05 14.53 14.56
CA GLU A 16 -16.88 15.49 13.48
C GLU A 16 -17.28 14.79 12.18
N SER A 17 -18.07 15.44 11.35
CA SER A 17 -18.62 14.89 10.12
C SER A 17 -17.48 14.29 9.30
N ASN A 18 -17.39 12.98 9.27
CA ASN A 18 -16.39 12.25 8.50
C ASN A 18 -16.59 12.61 7.02
N LYS A 19 -15.84 13.62 6.57
CA LYS A 19 -15.94 14.24 5.24
C LYS A 19 -15.62 13.24 4.11
N TYR A 20 -15.13 12.05 4.49
CA TYR A 20 -14.74 11.02 3.57
C TYR A 20 -15.59 9.76 3.75
N LYS A 21 -16.16 9.29 2.65
CA LYS A 21 -16.89 8.02 2.62
C LYS A 21 -15.91 6.88 2.94
N LYS A 22 -16.27 6.05 3.91
CA LYS A 22 -15.50 4.84 4.22
C LYS A 22 -15.41 3.97 2.97
N VAL A 23 -14.20 3.60 2.58
CA VAL A 23 -13.96 2.75 1.42
C VAL A 23 -14.12 1.28 1.80
N SER A 24 -14.73 0.49 0.91
CA SER A 24 -15.00 -0.94 1.12
C SER A 24 -14.10 -1.85 0.30
N ASP A 25 -13.44 -1.33 -0.74
CA ASP A 25 -12.62 -2.09 -1.67
C ASP A 25 -11.50 -1.24 -2.29
N LEU A 26 -10.58 -1.91 -2.95
CA LEU A 26 -9.40 -1.29 -3.55
C LEU A 26 -9.73 -0.32 -4.68
N ASP A 27 -10.72 -0.65 -5.53
CA ASP A 27 -11.08 0.20 -6.66
C ASP A 27 -11.79 1.47 -6.21
N MET A 28 -12.62 1.37 -5.16
CA MET A 28 -13.23 2.54 -4.54
C MET A 28 -12.14 3.43 -3.92
N TYR A 29 -11.16 2.86 -3.24
CA TYR A 29 -10.03 3.60 -2.71
C TYR A 29 -9.28 4.33 -3.84
N GLN A 30 -8.96 3.65 -4.93
CA GLN A 30 -8.28 4.22 -6.09
C GLN A 30 -9.05 5.42 -6.65
N GLN A 31 -10.37 5.31 -6.82
CA GLN A 31 -11.20 6.41 -7.33
C GLN A 31 -11.21 7.64 -6.40
N VAL A 32 -11.22 7.42 -5.08
CA VAL A 32 -11.19 8.53 -4.11
C VAL A 32 -9.79 9.15 -4.04
N ALA A 33 -8.74 8.33 -3.98
CA ALA A 33 -7.34 8.78 -3.93
C ALA A 33 -6.99 9.64 -5.15
N LYS A 34 -7.41 9.24 -6.33
CA LYS A 34 -7.22 9.99 -7.59
C LYS A 34 -7.73 11.43 -7.52
N GLN A 35 -8.80 11.69 -6.77
CA GLN A 35 -9.37 13.05 -6.65
C GLN A 35 -8.42 14.03 -5.95
N THR A 36 -7.46 13.53 -5.21
CA THR A 36 -6.44 14.31 -4.51
C THR A 36 -5.10 14.39 -5.26
N ALA A 37 -5.02 13.76 -6.43
CA ALA A 37 -3.82 13.77 -7.28
C ALA A 37 -3.74 15.06 -8.10
N ILE A 38 -3.00 16.05 -7.58
CA ILE A 38 -2.88 17.40 -8.16
C ILE A 38 -1.55 17.65 -8.88
N TYR A 39 -0.69 16.63 -9.04
CA TYR A 39 0.55 16.77 -9.79
C TYR A 39 0.31 16.97 -11.29
N PRO A 40 1.24 17.65 -12.02
CA PRO A 40 1.10 17.89 -13.45
C PRO A 40 0.99 16.57 -14.23
N ARG A 41 0.10 16.54 -15.22
CA ARG A 41 -0.17 15.32 -16.01
C ARG A 41 1.04 14.82 -16.80
N GLU A 42 1.91 15.73 -17.23
CA GLU A 42 3.19 15.39 -17.86
C GLU A 42 4.17 14.69 -16.93
N GLN A 43 3.89 14.69 -15.63
CA GLN A 43 4.66 13.97 -14.61
C GLN A 43 3.97 12.68 -14.15
N ALA A 44 2.89 12.26 -14.84
CA ALA A 44 2.25 10.97 -14.60
C ALA A 44 3.32 9.85 -14.62
N ILE A 45 3.13 8.83 -13.79
CA ILE A 45 4.09 7.74 -13.58
C ILE A 45 5.36 8.19 -12.83
N ILE A 46 6.02 9.26 -13.27
CA ILE A 46 7.28 9.72 -12.65
C ILE A 46 7.03 10.21 -11.23
N TYR A 47 6.09 11.14 -11.06
CA TYR A 47 5.81 11.74 -9.77
C TYR A 47 5.39 10.71 -8.71
N PRO A 48 4.37 9.86 -8.96
CA PRO A 48 3.97 8.86 -7.98
C PRO A 48 5.03 7.80 -7.72
N THR A 49 5.87 7.46 -8.70
CA THR A 49 6.99 6.53 -8.48
C THR A 49 8.02 7.10 -7.52
N LEU A 50 8.38 8.36 -7.67
CA LEU A 50 9.32 9.03 -6.76
C LEU A 50 8.72 9.18 -5.36
N GLY A 51 7.43 9.56 -5.27
CA GLY A 51 6.73 9.68 -4.00
C GLY A 51 6.65 8.34 -3.27
N LEU A 52 6.28 7.27 -3.94
CA LEU A 52 6.26 5.92 -3.36
C LEU A 52 7.61 5.53 -2.76
N THR A 53 8.70 5.85 -3.46
CA THR A 53 10.05 5.57 -2.97
C THR A 53 10.38 6.39 -1.72
N GLY A 54 9.93 7.65 -1.68
CA GLY A 54 10.09 8.54 -0.52
C GLY A 54 9.36 7.98 0.71
N GLU A 55 8.08 7.69 0.59
CA GLU A 55 7.26 7.21 1.71
C GLU A 55 7.71 5.81 2.20
N ALA A 56 8.11 4.93 1.30
CA ALA A 56 8.73 3.66 1.70
C ALA A 56 10.03 3.90 2.51
N GLY A 57 10.79 4.95 2.18
CA GLY A 57 11.94 5.40 2.94
C GLY A 57 11.55 5.90 4.35
N GLU A 58 10.42 6.60 4.48
CA GLU A 58 9.93 7.04 5.79
C GLU A 58 9.50 5.85 6.67
N VAL A 59 8.83 4.82 6.12
CA VAL A 59 8.61 3.55 6.83
C VAL A 59 9.93 2.98 7.35
N ALA A 60 10.95 2.90 6.49
CA ALA A 60 12.27 2.39 6.87
C ALA A 60 12.94 3.25 7.97
N ASN A 61 12.77 4.57 7.91
CA ASN A 61 13.30 5.48 8.94
C ASN A 61 12.61 5.27 10.29
N LYS A 62 11.30 5.04 10.34
CA LYS A 62 10.58 4.73 11.58
C LYS A 62 11.10 3.42 12.17
N VAL A 63 11.19 2.36 11.37
CA VAL A 63 11.72 1.06 11.81
C VAL A 63 13.16 1.15 12.30
N LYS A 64 14.02 1.86 11.60
CA LYS A 64 15.42 2.09 12.01
C LYS A 64 15.52 2.74 13.39
N LYS A 65 14.66 3.71 13.69
CA LYS A 65 14.64 4.38 15.01
C LYS A 65 14.27 3.42 16.13
N ILE A 66 13.34 2.51 15.91
CA ILE A 66 12.97 1.48 16.89
C ILE A 66 14.17 0.62 17.26
N ILE A 67 14.92 0.18 16.27
CA ILE A 67 16.11 -0.65 16.48
C ILE A 67 17.15 0.10 17.32
N ARG A 68 17.35 1.38 17.02
CA ARG A 68 18.36 2.19 17.68
C ARG A 68 17.97 2.64 19.08
N ASP A 69 16.73 3.13 19.24
CA ASP A 69 16.34 3.91 20.41
C ASP A 69 15.47 3.08 21.41
N ASP A 70 14.65 2.17 20.90
CA ASP A 70 13.61 1.48 21.69
C ASP A 70 13.87 -0.03 21.91
N GLY A 71 15.06 -0.53 21.55
CA GLY A 71 15.42 -1.94 21.74
C GLY A 71 14.45 -2.91 21.05
N ASN A 72 13.93 -2.57 19.87
CA ASN A 72 12.94 -3.34 19.10
C ASN A 72 11.55 -3.45 19.77
N LYS A 73 11.19 -2.55 20.66
CA LYS A 73 9.85 -2.51 21.26
C LYS A 73 8.90 -1.71 20.38
N ILE A 74 7.82 -2.34 19.99
CA ILE A 74 6.73 -1.71 19.25
C ILE A 74 5.71 -1.18 20.27
N ASN A 75 5.38 0.11 20.20
CA ASN A 75 4.36 0.76 21.00
C ASN A 75 3.24 1.34 20.09
N GLU A 76 2.13 1.74 20.69
CA GLU A 76 0.97 2.25 19.94
C GLU A 76 1.30 3.49 19.10
N GLY A 77 2.08 4.43 19.62
CA GLY A 77 2.48 5.63 18.89
C GLY A 77 3.23 5.28 17.61
N LEU A 78 4.13 4.30 17.70
CA LEU A 78 4.88 3.81 16.56
C LEU A 78 4.01 3.11 15.53
N VAL A 79 3.04 2.29 15.99
CA VAL A 79 2.06 1.67 15.08
C VAL A 79 1.30 2.74 14.31
N GLN A 80 0.88 3.82 14.96
CA GLN A 80 0.20 4.94 14.29
C GLN A 80 1.11 5.63 13.28
N GLU A 81 2.35 5.92 13.63
CA GLU A 81 3.32 6.55 12.73
C GLU A 81 3.60 5.67 11.50
N ILE A 82 3.87 4.38 11.67
CA ILE A 82 4.10 3.47 10.54
C ILE A 82 2.83 3.31 9.69
N SER A 83 1.65 3.26 10.32
CA SER A 83 0.37 3.15 9.60
C SER A 83 0.11 4.37 8.72
N ALA A 84 0.50 5.56 9.15
CA ALA A 84 0.41 6.77 8.34
C ALA A 84 1.28 6.65 7.08
N GLU A 85 2.55 6.30 7.21
CA GLU A 85 3.47 6.15 6.07
C GLU A 85 3.02 5.01 5.11
N ILE A 86 2.45 3.92 5.66
CA ILE A 86 1.84 2.87 4.83
C ILE A 86 0.64 3.43 4.04
N GLY A 87 -0.17 4.29 4.67
CA GLY A 87 -1.27 4.99 3.99
C GLY A 87 -0.78 5.84 2.83
N ASP A 88 0.30 6.59 3.01
CA ASP A 88 0.91 7.42 1.97
C ASP A 88 1.51 6.55 0.85
N CYS A 89 2.17 5.44 1.18
CA CYS A 89 2.59 4.45 0.18
C CYS A 89 1.39 3.92 -0.62
N LEU A 90 0.28 3.58 0.04
CA LEU A 90 -0.92 3.08 -0.62
C LEU A 90 -1.54 4.13 -1.55
N TRP A 91 -1.50 5.40 -1.18
CA TRP A 91 -1.95 6.50 -2.03
C TRP A 91 -1.12 6.56 -3.32
N TYR A 92 0.22 6.57 -3.21
CA TYR A 92 1.10 6.58 -4.39
C TYR A 92 0.95 5.34 -5.27
N ILE A 93 0.81 4.14 -4.68
CA ILE A 93 0.52 2.90 -5.43
C ILE A 93 -0.78 3.04 -6.21
N SER A 94 -1.81 3.59 -5.59
CA SER A 94 -3.13 3.73 -6.16
C SER A 94 -3.16 4.69 -7.34
N VAL A 95 -2.54 5.87 -7.21
CA VAL A 95 -2.49 6.86 -8.30
C VAL A 95 -1.54 6.43 -9.42
N LEU A 96 -0.45 5.70 -9.10
CA LEU A 96 0.43 5.10 -10.10
C LEU A 96 -0.32 4.04 -10.93
N ALA A 97 -1.14 3.21 -10.28
CA ALA A 97 -1.99 2.24 -10.97
C ALA A 97 -2.96 2.94 -11.94
N ASP A 98 -3.56 4.06 -11.52
CA ASP A 98 -4.43 4.87 -12.39
C ASP A 98 -3.65 5.48 -13.58
N ASP A 99 -2.46 6.01 -13.34
CA ASP A 99 -1.62 6.62 -14.37
C ASP A 99 -1.21 5.64 -15.47
N ILE A 100 -1.04 4.34 -15.13
CA ILE A 100 -0.77 3.27 -16.11
C ILE A 100 -2.02 2.59 -16.64
N GLY A 101 -3.23 3.08 -16.29
CA GLY A 101 -4.51 2.58 -16.78
C GLY A 101 -4.96 1.24 -16.20
N CYS A 102 -4.48 0.87 -15.01
CA CYS A 102 -4.81 -0.39 -14.34
C CYS A 102 -5.72 -0.17 -13.14
N LYS A 103 -6.64 -1.11 -12.89
CA LYS A 103 -7.36 -1.16 -11.62
C LYS A 103 -6.48 -1.74 -10.53
N LEU A 104 -6.57 -1.14 -9.35
CA LEU A 104 -5.79 -1.62 -8.20
C LEU A 104 -6.18 -3.04 -7.79
N SER A 105 -7.47 -3.41 -7.91
CA SER A 105 -7.94 -4.77 -7.68
C SER A 105 -7.34 -5.79 -8.67
N ASP A 106 -7.17 -5.44 -9.94
CA ASP A 106 -6.58 -6.32 -10.95
C ASP A 106 -5.10 -6.58 -10.64
N ILE A 107 -4.37 -5.55 -10.25
CA ILE A 107 -2.97 -5.67 -9.81
C ILE A 107 -2.86 -6.58 -8.58
N ALA A 108 -3.75 -6.39 -7.59
CA ALA A 108 -3.78 -7.21 -6.39
C ALA A 108 -4.08 -8.68 -6.71
N ASN A 109 -5.09 -8.96 -7.54
CA ASN A 109 -5.47 -10.32 -7.94
C ASN A 109 -4.34 -11.01 -8.72
N ALA A 110 -3.72 -10.33 -9.68
CA ALA A 110 -2.58 -10.87 -10.43
C ALA A 110 -1.39 -11.21 -9.50
N ASN A 111 -1.16 -10.39 -8.47
CA ASN A 111 -0.12 -10.69 -7.49
C ASN A 111 -0.47 -11.91 -6.63
N LEU A 112 -1.72 -12.05 -6.20
CA LEU A 112 -2.18 -13.22 -5.42
C LEU A 112 -2.08 -14.51 -6.24
N GLU A 113 -2.49 -14.49 -7.51
CA GLU A 113 -2.34 -15.62 -8.42
C GLU A 113 -0.87 -16.04 -8.59
N LYS A 114 0.01 -15.07 -8.82
CA LYS A 114 1.45 -15.30 -8.88
C LYS A 114 1.98 -15.96 -7.60
N LEU A 115 1.54 -15.52 -6.43
CA LEU A 115 1.95 -16.07 -5.14
C LEU A 115 1.41 -17.48 -4.93
N ALA A 116 0.15 -17.75 -5.29
CA ALA A 116 -0.45 -19.08 -5.25
C ALA A 116 0.34 -20.08 -6.12
N ASN A 117 0.65 -19.70 -7.35
CA ASN A 117 1.46 -20.51 -8.26
C ASN A 117 2.86 -20.80 -7.72
N ARG A 118 3.50 -19.83 -7.05
CA ARG A 118 4.79 -20.05 -6.39
C ARG A 118 4.68 -21.02 -5.21
N LYS A 119 3.61 -20.91 -4.43
CA LYS A 119 3.34 -21.81 -3.30
C LYS A 119 3.17 -23.25 -3.77
N GLU A 120 2.37 -23.50 -4.82
CA GLU A 120 2.16 -24.81 -5.41
C GLU A 120 3.45 -25.44 -5.93
N LYS A 121 4.32 -24.63 -6.55
CA LYS A 121 5.61 -25.07 -7.08
C LYS A 121 6.71 -25.19 -6.01
N GLY A 122 6.43 -24.92 -4.74
CA GLY A 122 7.42 -24.93 -3.66
C GLY A 122 8.53 -23.88 -3.82
N THR A 123 8.30 -22.81 -4.60
CA THR A 123 9.26 -21.75 -4.92
C THR A 123 9.00 -20.42 -4.19
N LEU A 124 8.30 -20.47 -3.06
CA LEU A 124 8.06 -19.28 -2.24
C LEU A 124 9.34 -18.68 -1.65
N HIS A 125 10.33 -19.52 -1.37
CA HIS A 125 11.67 -19.09 -0.94
C HIS A 125 12.46 -18.70 -2.18
N GLY A 126 12.33 -17.44 -2.61
CA GLY A 126 12.75 -17.00 -3.91
C GLY A 126 14.26 -16.91 -4.12
N SER A 127 14.72 -17.53 -5.18
CA SER A 127 15.93 -17.16 -5.90
C SER A 127 15.60 -16.15 -7.02
N GLY A 128 14.94 -15.04 -6.73
CA GLY A 128 14.84 -13.88 -7.63
C GLY A 128 14.37 -14.07 -9.08
N ALA A 129 13.86 -15.23 -9.47
CA ALA A 129 13.37 -15.48 -10.82
C ALA A 129 12.08 -14.69 -11.07
N VAL A 130 12.15 -13.70 -11.95
CA VAL A 130 11.02 -12.87 -12.36
C VAL A 130 10.06 -13.71 -13.20
N SER A 131 8.94 -14.10 -12.62
CA SER A 131 7.83 -14.69 -13.37
C SER A 131 6.96 -13.55 -13.90
N TYR A 132 7.03 -13.28 -15.19
CA TYR A 132 6.14 -12.32 -15.86
C TYR A 132 4.77 -12.97 -16.03
N THR A 133 3.78 -12.51 -15.29
CA THR A 133 2.37 -12.68 -15.67
C THR A 133 2.00 -11.50 -16.58
N HIS A 134 1.60 -11.78 -17.81
CA HIS A 134 1.13 -10.75 -18.73
C HIS A 134 -0.18 -10.16 -18.20
N LEU A 135 -0.14 -8.94 -17.72
CA LEU A 135 -1.35 -8.10 -17.60
C LEU A 135 -1.73 -7.75 -19.04
N THR A 136 -2.84 -8.27 -19.51
CA THR A 136 -3.44 -7.82 -20.77
C THR A 136 -3.98 -6.41 -20.54
N LEU A 137 -3.33 -5.43 -21.17
CA LEU A 137 -3.85 -4.07 -21.20
C LEU A 137 -5.18 -4.07 -21.96
N PRO A 138 -6.21 -3.34 -21.48
CA PRO A 138 -7.41 -3.15 -22.25
C PRO A 138 -7.05 -2.53 -23.62
N THR A 139 -7.36 -3.23 -24.69
CA THR A 139 -7.28 -2.68 -26.05
C THR A 139 -8.39 -1.63 -26.20
N ASN A 140 -8.00 -0.39 -26.48
CA ASN A 140 -8.90 0.69 -26.89
C ASN A 140 -9.60 0.34 -28.21
#